data_545cbf7849ddff877236d65646cbc967
#
_entry.id   545cbf7849ddff877236d65646cbc967
#
_cell.length_a   1.000
_cell.length_b   1.000
_cell.length_c   1.000
_cell.angle_alpha   90.00
_cell.angle_beta   90.00
_cell.angle_gamma   90.00
#
_symmetry.space_group_name_H-M   'P 1'
#
loop_
_entity.id
_entity.type
_entity.pdbx_description
1 polymer ?
#
loop_
_entity_poly.entity_id
_entity_poly.type
_entity_poly.pdbx_seq_one_letter_code
_entity_poly.pdbx_strand_id
1 'polypeptide(L)'
;MLTWPVAIVGWVTSMIQQAEASQKRINEFLKTEPTIVNTSKTATPIKGSIAFKNVSFTYDDTNIQALKNISFTVHPGETIVILGNTGSGKSTILELIARLYDTAAKTLFIDNTPIKELHLQSLRSSIGFVPQDAFLFSESINENIKFGKQDATDQQVIAAATLAAVHSNITGFAKGYQTILGERGITLSGGQKQRVSIARALIKDPAILLFDDCLSAVDTETEEKILSNLHRISQNKTTVIVSHRVSSAKNADKIIILEEGRIIQQGTHNELLNTPGYYKELYLKQRTEKEI
;
A
#
# COMPACT_ATOMS: atom_id res chain seq x y z
N MET A 1 63.32 25.96 -15.22
CA MET A 1 62.55 25.04 -16.07
C MET A 1 61.85 23.84 -15.32
N LEU A 2 61.86 23.82 -13.99
CA LEU A 2 61.23 22.71 -13.21
C LEU A 2 59.78 22.96 -12.74
N THR A 3 59.26 24.17 -12.91
CA THR A 3 57.92 24.55 -12.44
C THR A 3 56.79 23.80 -13.16
N TRP A 4 56.93 23.57 -14.47
CA TRP A 4 55.91 22.86 -15.25
C TRP A 4 55.77 21.36 -14.89
N PRO A 5 56.84 20.57 -14.78
CA PRO A 5 56.75 19.19 -14.31
C PRO A 5 56.14 19.05 -12.92
N VAL A 6 56.46 19.93 -11.99
CA VAL A 6 55.90 19.93 -10.63
C VAL A 6 54.39 20.22 -10.65
N ALA A 7 53.95 21.18 -11.47
CA ALA A 7 52.54 21.49 -11.64
C ALA A 7 51.74 20.29 -12.21
N ILE A 8 52.32 19.57 -13.20
CA ILE A 8 51.69 18.37 -13.77
C ILE A 8 51.54 17.28 -12.70
N VAL A 9 52.57 17.03 -11.89
CA VAL A 9 52.48 16.04 -10.80
C VAL A 9 51.36 16.41 -9.81
N GLY A 10 51.28 17.70 -9.42
CA GLY A 10 50.20 18.16 -8.55
C GLY A 10 48.78 17.94 -9.17
N TRP A 11 48.63 18.26 -10.45
CA TRP A 11 47.38 18.06 -11.17
C TRP A 11 47.00 16.56 -11.30
N VAL A 12 47.95 15.70 -11.69
CA VAL A 12 47.72 14.25 -11.78
C VAL A 12 47.35 13.66 -10.41
N THR A 13 48.05 14.08 -9.34
CA THR A 13 47.74 13.63 -7.98
C THR A 13 46.31 14.03 -7.58
N SER A 14 45.89 15.26 -7.90
CA SER A 14 44.50 15.71 -7.66
C SER A 14 43.49 14.89 -8.43
N MET A 15 43.76 14.58 -9.72
CA MET A 15 42.89 13.71 -10.53
C MET A 15 42.77 12.29 -9.95
N ILE A 16 43.86 11.71 -9.48
CA ILE A 16 43.88 10.38 -8.85
C ILE A 16 43.02 10.40 -7.58
N GLN A 17 43.18 11.41 -6.72
CA GLN A 17 42.38 11.53 -5.49
C GLN A 17 40.90 11.70 -5.78
N GLN A 18 40.52 12.49 -6.81
CA GLN A 18 39.11 12.62 -7.23
C GLN A 18 38.55 11.30 -7.78
N ALA A 19 39.35 10.59 -8.59
CA ALA A 19 38.98 9.30 -9.13
C ALA A 19 38.77 8.26 -8.01
N GLU A 20 39.70 8.21 -7.04
CA GLU A 20 39.60 7.33 -5.87
C GLU A 20 38.35 7.62 -5.04
N ALA A 21 38.05 8.89 -4.74
CA ALA A 21 36.87 9.28 -4.01
C ALA A 21 35.54 8.89 -4.76
N SER A 22 35.54 9.09 -6.07
CA SER A 22 34.42 8.72 -6.94
C SER A 22 34.24 7.20 -6.99
N GLN A 23 35.31 6.45 -7.18
CA GLN A 23 35.33 4.99 -7.20
C GLN A 23 34.86 4.42 -5.86
N LYS A 24 35.27 5.00 -4.73
CA LYS A 24 34.82 4.59 -3.42
C LYS A 24 33.30 4.70 -3.27
N ARG A 25 32.71 5.85 -3.66
CA ARG A 25 31.24 6.05 -3.62
C ARG A 25 30.49 5.05 -4.51
N ILE A 26 31.01 4.80 -5.73
CA ILE A 26 30.43 3.79 -6.62
C ILE A 26 30.48 2.40 -5.99
N ASN A 27 31.62 2.04 -5.40
CA ASN A 27 31.78 0.75 -4.75
C ASN A 27 30.89 0.59 -3.50
N GLU A 28 30.71 1.65 -2.71
CA GLU A 28 29.77 1.67 -1.59
C GLU A 28 28.34 1.41 -2.07
N PHE A 29 27.90 2.09 -3.13
CA PHE A 29 26.59 1.89 -3.73
C PHE A 29 26.43 0.46 -4.27
N LEU A 30 27.38 -0.06 -5.01
CA LEU A 30 27.32 -1.40 -5.60
C LEU A 30 27.40 -2.52 -4.56
N LYS A 31 27.99 -2.27 -3.38
CA LYS A 31 28.07 -3.23 -2.27
C LYS A 31 26.86 -3.19 -1.34
N THR A 32 25.94 -2.22 -1.53
CA THR A 32 24.74 -2.13 -0.71
C THR A 32 23.84 -3.32 -1.02
N GLU A 33 23.65 -4.17 -0.04
CA GLU A 33 22.75 -5.33 -0.14
C GLU A 33 21.33 -4.95 0.27
N PRO A 34 20.30 -5.49 -0.40
CA PRO A 34 18.92 -5.25 -0.01
C PRO A 34 18.65 -5.87 1.38
N THR A 35 18.00 -5.12 2.25
CA THR A 35 17.62 -5.58 3.61
C THR A 35 16.59 -6.70 3.57
N ILE A 36 15.73 -6.70 2.54
CA ILE A 36 14.71 -7.73 2.35
C ILE A 36 15.13 -8.65 1.21
N VAL A 37 15.46 -9.88 1.57
CA VAL A 37 15.90 -10.90 0.61
C VAL A 37 14.87 -12.03 0.50
N ASN A 38 14.83 -12.67 -0.65
CA ASN A 38 14.02 -13.87 -0.84
C ASN A 38 14.73 -15.08 -0.23
N THR A 39 14.19 -15.60 0.86
CA THR A 39 14.77 -16.74 1.58
C THR A 39 14.27 -18.11 1.07
N SER A 40 13.11 -18.12 0.42
CA SER A 40 12.48 -19.34 -0.11
C SER A 40 12.65 -19.46 -1.62
N LYS A 41 13.01 -20.65 -2.11
CA LYS A 41 13.10 -20.96 -3.54
C LYS A 41 11.78 -21.52 -4.10
N THR A 42 10.85 -21.93 -3.24
CA THR A 42 9.61 -22.59 -3.65
C THR A 42 8.47 -21.58 -3.67
N ALA A 43 7.88 -21.35 -4.84
CA ALA A 43 6.67 -20.56 -4.99
C ALA A 43 5.49 -21.29 -4.33
N THR A 44 4.78 -20.62 -3.43
CA THR A 44 3.61 -21.17 -2.73
C THR A 44 2.39 -20.30 -3.07
N PRO A 45 1.26 -20.91 -3.47
CA PRO A 45 0.02 -20.16 -3.65
C PRO A 45 -0.46 -19.58 -2.32
N ILE A 46 -0.84 -18.31 -2.34
CA ILE A 46 -1.34 -17.57 -1.16
C ILE A 46 -2.87 -17.59 -1.19
N LYS A 47 -3.48 -18.00 -0.06
CA LYS A 47 -4.94 -18.01 0.14
C LYS A 47 -5.44 -16.74 0.80
N GLY A 48 -4.57 -16.08 1.60
CA GLY A 48 -4.82 -14.77 2.15
C GLY A 48 -5.16 -14.73 3.65
N SER A 49 -4.95 -15.78 4.43
CA SER A 49 -5.02 -15.65 5.90
C SER A 49 -3.86 -14.80 6.41
N ILE A 50 -4.14 -13.86 7.32
CA ILE A 50 -3.14 -12.95 7.91
C ILE A 50 -3.21 -13.07 9.43
N ALA A 51 -2.09 -13.29 10.12
CA ALA A 51 -2.06 -13.32 11.57
C ALA A 51 -0.89 -12.52 12.13
N PHE A 52 -1.19 -11.51 12.92
CA PHE A 52 -0.27 -10.76 13.76
C PHE A 52 -0.26 -11.40 15.16
N LYS A 53 0.90 -11.75 15.69
CA LYS A 53 1.10 -12.34 17.01
C LYS A 53 2.12 -11.53 17.79
N ASN A 54 1.65 -10.62 18.64
CA ASN A 54 2.47 -9.72 19.46
C ASN A 54 3.51 -8.95 18.64
N VAL A 55 3.10 -8.43 17.46
CA VAL A 55 3.98 -7.67 16.57
C VAL A 55 4.30 -6.32 17.21
N SER A 56 5.59 -6.07 17.40
CA SER A 56 6.12 -4.74 17.66
C SER A 56 7.07 -4.36 16.54
N PHE A 57 7.02 -3.10 16.10
CA PHE A 57 7.85 -2.64 14.99
C PHE A 57 8.36 -1.23 15.24
N THR A 58 9.65 -1.03 15.00
CA THR A 58 10.34 0.25 15.06
C THR A 58 11.04 0.48 13.72
N TYR A 59 10.91 1.68 13.16
CA TYR A 59 11.63 2.06 11.95
C TYR A 59 13.11 2.31 12.30
N ASP A 60 14.04 1.65 11.58
CA ASP A 60 15.47 1.71 11.87
C ASP A 60 16.08 3.10 11.60
N ASP A 61 15.53 3.84 10.62
CA ASP A 61 16.02 5.15 10.19
C ASP A 61 15.62 6.29 11.15
N THR A 62 14.42 6.22 11.72
CA THR A 62 13.86 7.25 12.58
C THR A 62 13.82 6.86 14.06
N ASN A 63 14.05 5.58 14.36
CA ASN A 63 13.90 4.98 15.69
C ASN A 63 12.49 5.18 16.31
N ILE A 64 11.46 5.37 15.44
CA ILE A 64 10.07 5.52 15.85
C ILE A 64 9.44 4.13 16.01
N GLN A 65 8.98 3.80 17.22
CA GLN A 65 8.20 2.60 17.47
C GLN A 65 6.76 2.79 17.00
N ALA A 66 6.46 2.32 15.79
CA ALA A 66 5.15 2.50 15.15
C ALA A 66 4.10 1.49 15.64
N LEU A 67 4.49 0.28 16.03
CA LEU A 67 3.57 -0.75 16.53
C LEU A 67 4.07 -1.34 17.85
N LYS A 68 3.13 -1.62 18.77
CA LYS A 68 3.40 -2.10 20.15
C LYS A 68 2.47 -3.26 20.47
N ASN A 69 2.99 -4.51 20.41
CA ASN A 69 2.28 -5.75 20.77
C ASN A 69 0.94 -5.93 20.01
N ILE A 70 0.92 -5.71 18.71
CA ILE A 70 -0.26 -5.88 17.89
C ILE A 70 -0.58 -7.36 17.68
N SER A 71 -1.82 -7.76 17.98
CA SER A 71 -2.30 -9.13 17.77
C SER A 71 -3.71 -9.11 17.20
N PHE A 72 -3.88 -9.67 16.00
CA PHE A 72 -5.18 -9.92 15.37
C PHE A 72 -5.04 -10.96 14.26
N THR A 73 -6.16 -11.52 13.84
CA THR A 73 -6.22 -12.47 12.72
C THR A 73 -7.29 -12.03 11.72
N VAL A 74 -7.00 -12.24 10.45
CA VAL A 74 -7.92 -12.05 9.32
C VAL A 74 -8.01 -13.38 8.58
N HIS A 75 -9.22 -13.87 8.34
CA HIS A 75 -9.45 -15.09 7.59
C HIS A 75 -9.54 -14.81 6.07
N PRO A 76 -9.29 -15.80 5.22
CA PRO A 76 -9.49 -15.65 3.79
C PRO A 76 -10.92 -15.20 3.47
N GLY A 77 -11.06 -14.15 2.64
CA GLY A 77 -12.37 -13.59 2.29
C GLY A 77 -12.93 -12.57 3.29
N GLU A 78 -12.28 -12.36 4.44
CA GLU A 78 -12.71 -11.39 5.45
C GLU A 78 -12.24 -9.97 5.08
N THR A 79 -13.10 -9.00 5.29
CA THR A 79 -12.78 -7.56 5.17
C THR A 79 -12.59 -6.95 6.54
N ILE A 80 -11.40 -6.40 6.82
CA ILE A 80 -11.14 -5.63 8.03
C ILE A 80 -10.89 -4.16 7.70
N VAL A 81 -11.33 -3.29 8.61
CA VAL A 81 -11.05 -1.86 8.54
C VAL A 81 -10.26 -1.43 9.76
N ILE A 82 -9.15 -0.72 9.54
CA ILE A 82 -8.28 -0.18 10.57
C ILE A 82 -8.51 1.33 10.61
N LEU A 83 -9.02 1.83 11.72
CA LEU A 83 -9.26 3.25 11.98
C LEU A 83 -8.31 3.75 13.07
N GLY A 84 -8.14 5.06 13.14
CA GLY A 84 -7.32 5.73 14.17
C GLY A 84 -6.76 7.05 13.66
N ASN A 85 -6.16 7.82 14.55
CA ASN A 85 -5.54 9.11 14.23
C ASN A 85 -4.35 8.97 13.29
N THR A 86 -3.97 10.07 12.63
CA THR A 86 -2.74 10.14 11.84
C THR A 86 -1.54 9.81 12.75
N GLY A 87 -0.60 9.01 12.23
CA GLY A 87 0.58 8.58 13.00
C GLY A 87 0.34 7.42 13.97
N SER A 88 -0.86 6.81 14.03
CA SER A 88 -1.13 5.69 14.93
C SER A 88 -0.53 4.34 14.48
N GLY A 89 0.12 4.26 13.31
CA GLY A 89 0.75 3.04 12.79
C GLY A 89 -0.09 2.23 11.80
N LYS A 90 -1.21 2.79 11.29
CA LYS A 90 -2.11 2.07 10.35
C LYS A 90 -1.42 1.64 9.05
N SER A 91 -0.75 2.56 8.37
CA SER A 91 0.00 2.28 7.13
C SER A 91 1.11 1.27 7.35
N THR A 92 1.77 1.33 8.51
CA THR A 92 2.82 0.37 8.90
C THR A 92 2.30 -1.07 8.90
N ILE A 93 1.04 -1.31 9.34
CA ILE A 93 0.43 -2.65 9.26
C ILE A 93 0.37 -3.14 7.81
N LEU A 94 -0.06 -2.29 6.87
CA LEU A 94 -0.13 -2.65 5.45
C LEU A 94 1.26 -2.89 4.85
N GLU A 95 2.23 -2.05 5.19
CA GLU A 95 3.62 -2.17 4.74
C GLU A 95 4.28 -3.46 5.22
N LEU A 96 3.99 -3.88 6.45
CA LEU A 96 4.46 -5.16 6.98
C LEU A 96 3.81 -6.35 6.28
N ILE A 97 2.50 -6.30 5.96
CA ILE A 97 1.82 -7.34 5.18
C ILE A 97 2.40 -7.43 3.77
N ALA A 98 2.71 -6.30 3.14
CA ALA A 98 3.36 -6.25 1.82
C ALA A 98 4.86 -6.62 1.89
N ARG A 99 5.38 -6.87 3.09
CA ARG A 99 6.80 -7.11 3.38
C ARG A 99 7.69 -6.04 2.74
N LEU A 100 7.34 -4.76 2.95
CA LEU A 100 8.23 -3.62 2.67
C LEU A 100 9.25 -3.44 3.79
N TYR A 101 8.92 -3.94 4.97
CA TYR A 101 9.78 -4.06 6.14
C TYR A 101 9.65 -5.45 6.74
N ASP A 102 10.67 -5.91 7.45
CA ASP A 102 10.67 -7.18 8.15
C ASP A 102 10.38 -6.98 9.64
N THR A 103 9.53 -7.83 10.21
CA THR A 103 9.23 -7.89 11.66
C THR A 103 10.20 -8.82 12.37
N ALA A 104 10.08 -8.93 13.70
CA ALA A 104 10.72 -10.00 14.45
C ALA A 104 10.29 -11.38 13.90
N ALA A 105 11.16 -12.38 14.03
CA ALA A 105 10.89 -13.72 13.50
C ALA A 105 9.63 -14.32 14.15
N LYS A 106 8.79 -14.96 13.31
CA LYS A 106 7.58 -15.69 13.74
C LYS A 106 6.55 -14.84 14.52
N THR A 107 6.40 -13.58 14.12
CA THR A 107 5.35 -12.69 14.67
C THR A 107 4.28 -12.35 13.67
N LEU A 108 4.58 -12.32 12.35
CA LEU A 108 3.65 -12.12 11.27
C LEU A 108 3.60 -13.35 10.36
N PHE A 109 2.38 -13.84 10.11
CA PHE A 109 2.13 -15.05 9.34
C PHE A 109 1.16 -14.76 8.21
N ILE A 110 1.41 -15.37 7.05
CA ILE A 110 0.46 -15.48 5.94
C ILE A 110 0.23 -16.97 5.70
N ASP A 111 -1.04 -17.39 5.70
CA ASP A 111 -1.43 -18.81 5.56
C ASP A 111 -0.68 -19.74 6.52
N ASN A 112 -0.58 -19.32 7.79
CA ASN A 112 0.14 -19.99 8.88
C ASN A 112 1.68 -20.14 8.68
N THR A 113 2.23 -19.57 7.60
CA THR A 113 3.67 -19.56 7.35
C THR A 113 4.26 -18.21 7.77
N PRO A 114 5.36 -18.17 8.52
CA PRO A 114 6.03 -16.91 8.84
C PRO A 114 6.36 -16.13 7.56
N ILE A 115 6.04 -14.82 7.51
CA ILE A 115 6.15 -14.01 6.30
C ILE A 115 7.57 -14.01 5.71
N LYS A 116 8.59 -14.11 6.57
CA LYS A 116 10.01 -14.17 6.15
C LYS A 116 10.38 -15.46 5.42
N GLU A 117 9.64 -16.55 5.65
CA GLU A 117 9.87 -17.85 5.05
C GLU A 117 9.14 -18.03 3.72
N LEU A 118 8.26 -17.10 3.37
CA LEU A 118 7.53 -17.11 2.09
C LEU A 118 8.41 -16.68 0.93
N HIS A 119 8.15 -17.23 -0.26
CA HIS A 119 8.73 -16.76 -1.50
C HIS A 119 8.25 -15.34 -1.79
N LEU A 120 9.16 -14.37 -1.77
CA LEU A 120 8.83 -12.93 -1.80
C LEU A 120 8.02 -12.53 -3.05
N GLN A 121 8.37 -13.06 -4.21
CA GLN A 121 7.64 -12.77 -5.44
C GLN A 121 6.22 -13.34 -5.40
N SER A 122 6.02 -14.56 -4.89
CA SER A 122 4.68 -15.16 -4.73
C SER A 122 3.83 -14.36 -3.76
N LEU A 123 4.39 -13.92 -2.63
CA LEU A 123 3.71 -13.06 -1.69
C LEU A 123 3.27 -11.74 -2.36
N ARG A 124 4.19 -11.01 -2.95
CA ARG A 124 3.91 -9.70 -3.57
C ARG A 124 3.02 -9.81 -4.81
N SER A 125 3.11 -10.89 -5.57
CA SER A 125 2.17 -11.13 -6.69
C SER A 125 0.75 -11.39 -6.22
N SER A 126 0.56 -11.96 -5.03
CA SER A 126 -0.75 -12.24 -4.44
C SER A 126 -1.34 -11.03 -3.67
N ILE A 127 -0.65 -9.90 -3.63
CA ILE A 127 -1.10 -8.68 -2.95
C ILE A 127 -1.40 -7.60 -3.98
N GLY A 128 -2.59 -7.00 -3.93
CA GLY A 128 -2.94 -5.74 -4.57
C GLY A 128 -2.85 -4.61 -3.55
N PHE A 129 -1.85 -3.73 -3.68
CA PHE A 129 -1.62 -2.63 -2.75
C PHE A 129 -1.94 -1.29 -3.40
N VAL A 130 -2.79 -0.50 -2.74
CA VAL A 130 -3.15 0.87 -3.13
C VAL A 130 -2.66 1.81 -2.05
N PRO A 131 -1.57 2.55 -2.28
CA PRO A 131 -1.03 3.48 -1.29
C PRO A 131 -1.88 4.75 -1.18
N GLN A 132 -1.69 5.49 -0.10
CA GLN A 132 -2.34 6.77 0.16
C GLN A 132 -2.07 7.77 -0.97
N ASP A 133 -0.82 7.90 -1.40
CA ASP A 133 -0.43 8.71 -2.54
C ASP A 133 -0.34 7.85 -3.80
N ALA A 134 -1.33 7.98 -4.69
CA ALA A 134 -1.38 7.25 -5.94
C ALA A 134 -0.31 7.76 -6.92
N PHE A 135 0.70 6.95 -7.17
CA PHE A 135 1.71 7.21 -8.19
C PHE A 135 1.29 6.63 -9.54
N LEU A 136 1.27 7.49 -10.57
CA LEU A 136 1.02 7.09 -11.96
C LEU A 136 2.22 7.48 -12.83
N PHE A 137 2.54 6.59 -13.77
CA PHE A 137 3.62 6.79 -14.73
C PHE A 137 3.20 7.74 -15.85
N SER A 138 4.16 8.41 -16.48
CA SER A 138 3.96 9.29 -17.65
C SER A 138 3.66 8.47 -18.91
N GLU A 139 2.69 7.57 -18.81
CA GLU A 139 2.25 6.62 -19.83
C GLU A 139 0.72 6.77 -20.04
N SER A 140 0.14 5.99 -20.96
CA SER A 140 -1.32 5.99 -21.13
C SER A 140 -2.04 5.45 -19.89
N ILE A 141 -3.32 5.80 -19.73
CA ILE A 141 -4.17 5.24 -18.66
C ILE A 141 -4.22 3.71 -18.77
N ASN A 142 -4.29 3.17 -20.00
CA ASN A 142 -4.25 1.74 -20.28
C ASN A 142 -3.01 1.08 -19.67
N GLU A 143 -1.82 1.61 -20.00
CA GLU A 143 -0.55 1.07 -19.51
C GLU A 143 -0.40 1.24 -18.01
N ASN A 144 -0.91 2.34 -17.44
CA ASN A 144 -0.95 2.53 -16.00
C ASN A 144 -1.78 1.45 -15.28
N ILE A 145 -2.89 1.01 -15.85
CA ILE A 145 -3.69 -0.09 -15.28
C ILE A 145 -3.02 -1.43 -15.54
N LYS A 146 -2.52 -1.67 -16.77
CA LYS A 146 -1.80 -2.90 -17.15
C LYS A 146 -0.51 -3.12 -16.36
N PHE A 147 0.04 -2.08 -15.71
CA PHE A 147 1.18 -2.24 -14.81
C PHE A 147 0.91 -3.28 -13.69
N GLY A 148 -0.33 -3.45 -13.27
CA GLY A 148 -0.72 -4.52 -12.34
C GLY A 148 -0.65 -5.93 -12.93
N LYS A 149 -0.89 -6.06 -14.26
CA LYS A 149 -0.88 -7.30 -15.02
C LYS A 149 -0.58 -6.99 -16.48
N GLN A 150 0.68 -7.17 -16.91
CA GLN A 150 1.18 -6.73 -18.21
C GLN A 150 0.51 -7.44 -19.40
N ASP A 151 0.12 -8.70 -19.24
CA ASP A 151 -0.57 -9.53 -20.24
C ASP A 151 -2.09 -9.36 -20.24
N ALA A 152 -2.63 -8.37 -19.50
CA ALA A 152 -4.06 -8.13 -19.42
C ALA A 152 -4.63 -7.68 -20.78
N THR A 153 -5.79 -8.23 -21.13
CA THR A 153 -6.56 -7.78 -22.29
C THR A 153 -7.23 -6.44 -22.03
N ASP A 154 -7.61 -5.72 -23.09
CA ASP A 154 -8.33 -4.45 -22.95
C ASP A 154 -9.67 -4.62 -22.25
N GLN A 155 -10.34 -5.77 -22.42
CA GLN A 155 -11.58 -6.09 -21.68
C GLN A 155 -11.32 -6.20 -20.17
N GLN A 156 -10.21 -6.79 -19.74
CA GLN A 156 -9.80 -6.87 -18.33
C GLN A 156 -9.49 -5.48 -17.77
N VAL A 157 -8.84 -4.62 -18.57
CA VAL A 157 -8.59 -3.22 -18.19
C VAL A 157 -9.90 -2.47 -17.96
N ILE A 158 -10.85 -2.59 -18.90
CA ILE A 158 -12.18 -1.96 -18.79
C ILE A 158 -12.93 -2.48 -17.56
N ALA A 159 -12.92 -3.79 -17.33
CA ALA A 159 -13.54 -4.40 -16.16
C ALA A 159 -12.96 -3.85 -14.85
N ALA A 160 -11.62 -3.81 -14.72
CA ALA A 160 -10.95 -3.26 -13.54
C ALA A 160 -11.28 -1.76 -13.33
N ALA A 161 -11.28 -0.96 -14.41
CA ALA A 161 -11.65 0.44 -14.35
C ALA A 161 -13.13 0.66 -13.97
N THR A 162 -14.02 -0.22 -14.39
CA THR A 162 -15.44 -0.20 -14.03
C THR A 162 -15.63 -0.50 -12.54
N LEU A 163 -14.94 -1.52 -12.03
CA LEU A 163 -14.93 -1.86 -10.61
C LEU A 163 -14.40 -0.74 -9.73
N ALA A 164 -13.36 -0.03 -10.20
CA ALA A 164 -12.80 1.15 -9.54
C ALA A 164 -13.60 2.44 -9.76
N ALA A 165 -14.78 2.37 -10.41
CA ALA A 165 -15.66 3.50 -10.72
C ALA A 165 -14.95 4.64 -11.49
N VAL A 166 -13.98 4.33 -12.38
CA VAL A 166 -13.23 5.33 -13.17
C VAL A 166 -13.47 5.21 -14.68
N HIS A 167 -14.12 4.15 -15.14
CA HIS A 167 -14.38 3.90 -16.57
C HIS A 167 -15.08 5.06 -17.27
N SER A 168 -16.17 5.60 -16.69
CA SER A 168 -16.92 6.72 -17.25
C SER A 168 -16.08 8.00 -17.38
N ASN A 169 -15.19 8.24 -16.44
CA ASN A 169 -14.27 9.38 -16.54
C ASN A 169 -13.25 9.17 -17.67
N ILE A 170 -12.73 7.94 -17.82
CA ILE A 170 -11.74 7.63 -18.85
C ILE A 170 -12.36 7.77 -20.25
N THR A 171 -13.57 7.27 -20.46
CA THR A 171 -14.27 7.38 -21.75
C THR A 171 -14.65 8.80 -22.12
N GLY A 172 -14.71 9.71 -21.15
CA GLY A 172 -14.92 11.15 -21.38
C GLY A 172 -13.69 11.90 -21.90
N PHE A 173 -12.49 11.32 -21.84
CA PHE A 173 -11.30 11.93 -22.44
C PHE A 173 -11.25 11.74 -23.95
N ALA A 174 -10.72 12.70 -24.69
CA ALA A 174 -10.65 12.68 -26.15
C ALA A 174 -9.95 11.42 -26.71
N LYS A 175 -8.97 10.86 -25.99
CA LYS A 175 -8.25 9.63 -26.37
C LYS A 175 -8.62 8.41 -25.49
N GLY A 176 -9.66 8.55 -24.65
CA GLY A 176 -10.09 7.46 -23.77
C GLY A 176 -8.92 6.85 -22.97
N TYR A 177 -8.81 5.54 -23.00
CA TYR A 177 -7.73 4.78 -22.35
C TYR A 177 -6.33 5.07 -22.87
N GLN A 178 -6.20 5.59 -24.11
CA GLN A 178 -4.93 5.98 -24.72
C GLN A 178 -4.51 7.40 -24.34
N THR A 179 -5.21 8.05 -23.43
CA THR A 179 -4.83 9.35 -22.88
C THR A 179 -3.52 9.22 -22.12
N ILE A 180 -2.49 9.91 -22.59
CA ILE A 180 -1.17 9.95 -21.91
C ILE A 180 -1.26 10.86 -20.70
N LEU A 181 -0.81 10.38 -19.57
CA LEU A 181 -0.72 11.12 -18.34
C LEU A 181 0.61 11.88 -18.31
N GLY A 182 0.57 13.15 -17.91
CA GLY A 182 1.78 13.91 -17.63
C GLY A 182 2.53 13.37 -16.40
N GLU A 183 3.61 14.04 -16.04
CA GLU A 183 4.42 13.66 -14.89
C GLU A 183 3.54 13.44 -13.65
N ARG A 184 3.70 12.29 -12.99
CA ARG A 184 2.89 11.84 -11.84
C ARG A 184 1.36 11.92 -12.06
N GLY A 185 0.90 11.80 -13.32
CA GLY A 185 -0.53 11.82 -13.64
C GLY A 185 -1.20 13.18 -13.47
N ILE A 186 -0.48 14.29 -13.69
CA ILE A 186 -0.98 15.67 -13.46
C ILE A 186 -2.29 15.99 -14.20
N THR A 187 -2.60 15.27 -15.27
CA THR A 187 -3.82 15.42 -16.06
C THR A 187 -5.09 14.89 -15.38
N LEU A 188 -4.96 14.14 -14.30
CA LEU A 188 -6.06 13.56 -13.54
C LEU A 188 -6.27 14.30 -12.22
N SER A 189 -7.52 14.39 -11.76
CA SER A 189 -7.82 14.82 -10.39
C SER A 189 -7.29 13.80 -9.37
N GLY A 190 -7.13 14.22 -8.11
CA GLY A 190 -6.68 13.33 -7.03
C GLY A 190 -7.53 12.05 -6.91
N GLY A 191 -8.86 12.18 -6.92
CA GLY A 191 -9.77 11.05 -6.88
C GLY A 191 -9.72 10.16 -8.14
N GLN A 192 -9.45 10.73 -9.32
CA GLN A 192 -9.24 9.93 -10.54
C GLN A 192 -7.93 9.14 -10.47
N LYS A 193 -6.84 9.74 -9.97
CA LYS A 193 -5.55 9.06 -9.76
C LYS A 193 -5.71 7.86 -8.82
N GLN A 194 -6.39 8.06 -7.69
CA GLN A 194 -6.66 7.00 -6.73
C GLN A 194 -7.45 5.86 -7.35
N ARG A 195 -8.52 6.16 -8.11
CA ARG A 195 -9.34 5.15 -8.78
C ARG A 195 -8.57 4.39 -9.88
N VAL A 196 -7.66 5.04 -10.61
CA VAL A 196 -6.76 4.34 -11.55
C VAL A 196 -5.79 3.42 -10.79
N SER A 197 -5.28 3.86 -9.64
CA SER A 197 -4.44 3.01 -8.76
C SER A 197 -5.22 1.81 -8.20
N ILE A 198 -6.50 1.99 -7.83
CA ILE A 198 -7.40 0.90 -7.44
C ILE A 198 -7.59 -0.08 -8.61
N ALA A 199 -7.87 0.41 -9.83
CA ALA A 199 -7.99 -0.44 -11.02
C ALA A 199 -6.72 -1.26 -11.27
N ARG A 200 -5.52 -0.66 -11.12
CA ARG A 200 -4.22 -1.33 -11.20
C ARG A 200 -4.07 -2.46 -10.18
N ALA A 201 -4.55 -2.27 -8.95
CA ALA A 201 -4.51 -3.31 -7.92
C ALA A 201 -5.51 -4.43 -8.21
N LEU A 202 -6.71 -4.10 -8.69
CA LEU A 202 -7.77 -5.06 -8.97
C LEU A 202 -7.51 -5.94 -10.20
N ILE A 203 -6.88 -5.40 -11.26
CA ILE A 203 -6.59 -6.16 -12.49
C ILE A 203 -5.66 -7.34 -12.24
N LYS A 204 -4.87 -7.26 -11.19
CA LYS A 204 -3.95 -8.30 -10.74
C LYS A 204 -4.66 -9.56 -10.24
N ASP A 205 -5.94 -9.43 -9.87
CA ASP A 205 -6.78 -10.47 -9.26
C ASP A 205 -6.12 -11.13 -8.02
N PRO A 206 -5.64 -10.34 -7.05
CA PRO A 206 -4.84 -10.82 -5.94
C PRO A 206 -5.69 -11.53 -4.89
N ALA A 207 -5.06 -12.38 -4.05
CA ALA A 207 -5.70 -13.00 -2.89
C ALA A 207 -5.91 -12.01 -1.72
N ILE A 208 -5.04 -11.00 -1.61
CA ILE A 208 -5.05 -9.99 -0.56
C ILE A 208 -5.13 -8.60 -1.19
N LEU A 209 -6.05 -7.77 -0.74
CA LEU A 209 -6.19 -6.36 -1.12
C LEU A 209 -5.85 -5.46 0.08
N LEU A 210 -4.96 -4.52 -0.13
CA LEU A 210 -4.53 -3.55 0.88
C LEU A 210 -4.82 -2.13 0.37
N PHE A 211 -5.63 -1.39 1.12
CA PHE A 211 -6.03 -0.02 0.79
C PHE A 211 -5.60 0.93 1.90
N ASP A 212 -4.67 1.84 1.58
CA ASP A 212 -4.15 2.83 2.53
C ASP A 212 -4.80 4.19 2.27
N ASP A 213 -5.85 4.52 3.01
CA ASP A 213 -6.62 5.79 2.98
C ASP A 213 -6.90 6.34 1.55
N CYS A 214 -6.97 5.43 0.59
CA CYS A 214 -7.04 5.76 -0.84
C CYS A 214 -8.43 6.25 -1.29
N LEU A 215 -9.42 6.33 -0.40
CA LEU A 215 -10.77 6.84 -0.69
C LEU A 215 -10.99 8.26 -0.15
N SER A 216 -10.03 8.84 0.56
CA SER A 216 -10.14 10.16 1.20
C SER A 216 -10.33 11.32 0.20
N ALA A 217 -9.76 11.22 -1.01
CA ALA A 217 -9.89 12.21 -2.07
C ALA A 217 -11.07 11.95 -3.04
N VAL A 218 -11.91 10.95 -2.74
CA VAL A 218 -13.07 10.58 -3.55
C VAL A 218 -14.34 11.14 -2.88
N ASP A 219 -15.31 11.60 -3.69
CA ASP A 219 -16.60 12.03 -3.19
C ASP A 219 -17.41 10.87 -2.59
N THR A 220 -18.35 11.16 -1.69
CA THR A 220 -19.07 10.18 -0.90
C THR A 220 -19.86 9.17 -1.76
N GLU A 221 -20.50 9.63 -2.85
CA GLU A 221 -21.27 8.75 -3.73
C GLU A 221 -20.37 7.76 -4.45
N THR A 222 -19.24 8.25 -4.98
CA THR A 222 -18.24 7.40 -5.64
C THR A 222 -17.55 6.47 -4.64
N GLU A 223 -17.27 6.92 -3.41
CA GLU A 223 -16.74 6.08 -2.32
C GLU A 223 -17.69 4.91 -2.02
N GLU A 224 -18.98 5.16 -1.81
CA GLU A 224 -19.99 4.12 -1.56
C GLU A 224 -20.06 3.12 -2.72
N LYS A 225 -19.97 3.58 -3.96
CA LYS A 225 -19.95 2.73 -5.15
C LYS A 225 -18.72 1.84 -5.19
N ILE A 226 -17.55 2.40 -4.89
CA ILE A 226 -16.29 1.63 -4.82
C ILE A 226 -16.37 0.59 -3.70
N LEU A 227 -16.79 0.99 -2.49
CA LEU A 227 -16.92 0.08 -1.35
C LEU A 227 -17.91 -1.06 -1.63
N SER A 228 -19.05 -0.77 -2.28
CA SER A 228 -20.02 -1.79 -2.72
C SER A 228 -19.40 -2.75 -3.74
N ASN A 229 -18.67 -2.24 -4.74
CA ASN A 229 -17.96 -3.07 -5.69
C ASN A 229 -16.88 -3.93 -5.01
N LEU A 230 -16.10 -3.34 -4.10
CA LEU A 230 -15.07 -4.04 -3.32
C LEU A 230 -15.71 -5.15 -2.47
N HIS A 231 -16.79 -4.87 -1.76
CA HIS A 231 -17.52 -5.88 -0.97
C HIS A 231 -17.95 -7.07 -1.82
N ARG A 232 -18.46 -6.83 -3.05
CA ARG A 232 -18.83 -7.90 -3.98
C ARG A 232 -17.65 -8.73 -4.46
N ILE A 233 -16.48 -8.11 -4.64
CA ILE A 233 -15.24 -8.78 -5.09
C ILE A 233 -14.56 -9.49 -3.90
N SER A 234 -14.64 -8.91 -2.70
CA SER A 234 -13.97 -9.39 -1.50
C SER A 234 -14.54 -10.69 -0.93
N GLN A 235 -15.71 -11.16 -1.41
CA GLN A 235 -16.29 -12.42 -0.95
C GLN A 235 -15.33 -13.63 -1.03
N ASN A 236 -14.27 -13.53 -1.85
CA ASN A 236 -13.23 -14.54 -1.98
C ASN A 236 -11.81 -13.97 -1.78
N LYS A 237 -11.67 -12.73 -1.29
CA LYS A 237 -10.38 -12.02 -1.16
C LYS A 237 -10.28 -11.37 0.20
N THR A 238 -9.15 -11.56 0.86
CA THR A 238 -8.88 -10.88 2.13
C THR A 238 -8.63 -9.41 1.86
N THR A 239 -9.38 -8.54 2.53
CA THR A 239 -9.30 -7.09 2.30
C THR A 239 -8.95 -6.37 3.61
N VAL A 240 -7.90 -5.54 3.57
CA VAL A 240 -7.50 -4.68 4.69
C VAL A 240 -7.57 -3.22 4.23
N ILE A 241 -8.46 -2.45 4.86
CA ILE A 241 -8.68 -1.05 4.54
C ILE A 241 -8.23 -0.19 5.71
N VAL A 242 -7.29 0.70 5.47
CA VAL A 242 -6.97 1.81 6.37
C VAL A 242 -7.82 3.00 5.97
N SER A 243 -8.49 3.61 6.92
CA SER A 243 -9.33 4.79 6.67
C SER A 243 -9.42 5.69 7.91
N HIS A 244 -9.85 6.92 7.67
CA HIS A 244 -10.28 7.88 8.70
C HIS A 244 -11.82 8.04 8.72
N ARG A 245 -12.53 7.37 7.82
CA ARG A 245 -13.98 7.50 7.66
C ARG A 245 -14.70 6.27 8.18
N VAL A 246 -15.75 6.51 8.97
CA VAL A 246 -16.61 5.42 9.48
C VAL A 246 -17.42 4.77 8.36
N SER A 247 -17.70 5.49 7.26
CA SER A 247 -18.37 4.94 6.07
C SER A 247 -17.69 3.67 5.56
N SER A 248 -16.36 3.66 5.52
CA SER A 248 -15.56 2.51 5.08
C SER A 248 -15.69 1.29 6.01
N ALA A 249 -16.01 1.52 7.30
CA ALA A 249 -16.05 0.48 8.33
C ALA A 249 -17.45 -0.16 8.50
N LYS A 250 -18.51 0.47 8.00
CA LYS A 250 -19.88 0.06 8.26
C LYS A 250 -20.20 -1.39 7.84
N ASN A 251 -19.63 -1.85 6.73
CA ASN A 251 -19.86 -3.16 6.15
C ASN A 251 -18.66 -4.11 6.32
N ALA A 252 -17.69 -3.76 7.18
CA ALA A 252 -16.54 -4.60 7.47
C ALA A 252 -16.92 -5.73 8.44
N ASP A 253 -16.31 -6.90 8.25
CA ASP A 253 -16.47 -8.04 9.15
C ASP A 253 -15.86 -7.77 10.52
N LYS A 254 -14.76 -6.99 10.52
CA LYS A 254 -14.06 -6.56 11.73
C LYS A 254 -13.50 -5.15 11.59
N ILE A 255 -13.59 -4.40 12.66
CA ILE A 255 -13.01 -3.07 12.80
C ILE A 255 -11.95 -3.12 13.90
N ILE A 256 -10.82 -2.50 13.64
CA ILE A 256 -9.70 -2.34 14.60
C ILE A 256 -9.45 -0.85 14.78
N ILE A 257 -9.46 -0.39 16.01
CA ILE A 257 -9.08 0.98 16.35
C ILE A 257 -7.65 0.99 16.86
N LEU A 258 -6.82 1.77 16.18
CA LEU A 258 -5.39 1.88 16.47
C LEU A 258 -5.08 3.26 17.08
N GLU A 259 -4.42 3.30 18.21
CA GLU A 259 -3.96 4.51 18.87
C GLU A 259 -2.54 4.29 19.40
N GLU A 260 -1.62 5.22 19.11
CA GLU A 260 -0.21 5.17 19.53
C GLU A 260 0.49 3.81 19.34
N GLY A 261 0.17 3.15 18.24
CA GLY A 261 0.72 1.84 17.89
C GLY A 261 0.09 0.67 18.66
N ARG A 262 -1.05 0.86 19.35
CA ARG A 262 -1.77 -0.20 20.09
C ARG A 262 -3.20 -0.36 19.58
N ILE A 263 -3.74 -1.56 19.67
CA ILE A 263 -5.17 -1.79 19.47
C ILE A 263 -5.87 -1.43 20.75
N ILE A 264 -6.77 -0.43 20.68
CA ILE A 264 -7.58 0.04 21.83
C ILE A 264 -9.01 -0.50 21.79
N GLN A 265 -9.56 -0.75 20.61
CA GLN A 265 -10.87 -1.37 20.42
C GLN A 265 -10.84 -2.29 19.18
N GLN A 266 -11.61 -3.37 19.23
CA GLN A 266 -11.88 -4.23 18.05
C GLN A 266 -13.27 -4.85 18.18
N GLY A 267 -13.94 -5.06 17.06
CA GLY A 267 -15.28 -5.64 16.99
C GLY A 267 -15.97 -5.35 15.67
N THR A 268 -17.23 -5.69 15.56
CA THR A 268 -18.11 -5.31 14.44
C THR A 268 -18.64 -3.89 14.61
N HIS A 269 -19.22 -3.33 13.55
CA HIS A 269 -19.85 -2.01 13.60
C HIS A 269 -20.89 -1.88 14.74
N ASN A 270 -21.78 -2.86 14.88
CA ASN A 270 -22.83 -2.84 15.87
C ASN A 270 -22.28 -2.97 17.31
N GLU A 271 -21.30 -3.82 17.54
CA GLU A 271 -20.66 -4.00 18.85
C GLU A 271 -19.99 -2.71 19.29
N LEU A 272 -19.22 -2.07 18.40
CA LEU A 272 -18.48 -0.85 18.71
C LEU A 272 -19.38 0.38 18.87
N LEU A 273 -20.53 0.45 18.21
CA LEU A 273 -21.53 1.50 18.44
C LEU A 273 -22.21 1.40 19.81
N ASN A 274 -22.38 0.16 20.31
CA ASN A 274 -22.99 -0.06 21.62
C ASN A 274 -22.00 0.05 22.78
N THR A 275 -20.68 0.10 22.46
CA THR A 275 -19.62 0.22 23.47
C THR A 275 -19.11 1.67 23.52
N PRO A 276 -19.03 2.32 24.70
CA PRO A 276 -18.39 3.64 24.83
C PRO A 276 -16.94 3.58 24.37
N GLY A 277 -16.47 4.60 23.63
CA GLY A 277 -15.08 4.71 23.21
C GLY A 277 -14.91 5.40 21.85
N TYR A 278 -13.68 5.39 21.37
CA TYR A 278 -13.24 6.13 20.18
C TYR A 278 -14.13 5.94 18.94
N TYR A 279 -14.54 4.68 18.65
CA TYR A 279 -15.35 4.43 17.46
C TYR A 279 -16.72 5.12 17.50
N LYS A 280 -17.41 5.04 18.64
CA LYS A 280 -18.71 5.68 18.83
C LYS A 280 -18.62 7.21 18.73
N GLU A 281 -17.60 7.80 19.35
CA GLU A 281 -17.35 9.24 19.27
C GLU A 281 -17.08 9.69 17.85
N LEU A 282 -16.21 8.97 17.12
CA LEU A 282 -15.91 9.23 15.72
C LEU A 282 -17.17 9.13 14.84
N TYR A 283 -18.00 8.10 15.05
CA TYR A 283 -19.27 7.92 14.33
C TYR A 283 -20.23 9.11 14.56
N LEU A 284 -20.42 9.52 15.82
CA LEU A 284 -21.31 10.64 16.13
C LEU A 284 -20.79 11.94 15.52
N LYS A 285 -19.50 12.20 15.62
CA LYS A 285 -18.86 13.38 15.02
C LYS A 285 -19.09 13.43 13.49
N GLN A 286 -18.77 12.35 12.77
CA GLN A 286 -18.91 12.30 11.32
C GLN A 286 -20.37 12.31 10.84
N ARG A 287 -21.30 11.84 11.67
CA ARG A 287 -22.74 11.96 11.39
C ARG A 287 -23.20 13.40 11.47
N THR A 288 -22.81 14.13 12.51
CA THR A 288 -23.16 15.56 12.66
C THR A 288 -22.58 16.41 11.53
N GLU A 289 -21.37 16.12 11.07
CA GLU A 289 -20.74 16.82 9.94
C GLU A 289 -21.45 16.57 8.59
N LYS A 290 -22.21 15.48 8.44
CA LYS A 290 -23.01 15.17 7.23
C LYS A 290 -24.42 15.80 7.27
N GLU A 291 -24.92 16.17 8.43
CA GLU A 291 -26.26 16.74 8.62
C GLU A 291 -26.25 18.29 8.51
N ILE A 292 -25.07 18.91 8.40
CA ILE A 292 -24.82 20.35 8.15
C ILE A 292 -24.49 20.56 6.66
#